data_eb75d2d600bcc12551aa08741f1d9ff0
#
_entry.id   eb75d2d600bcc12551aa08741f1d9ff0
#
_cell.length_a   1.000
_cell.length_b   1.000
_cell.length_c   1.000
_cell.angle_alpha   90.00
_cell.angle_beta   90.00
_cell.angle_gamma   90.00
#
_symmetry.space_group_name_H-M   'P 1'
#
loop_
_entity.id
_entity.type
_entity.pdbx_description
1 polymer ?
#
loop_
_entity_poly.entity_id
_entity_poly.type
_entity_poly.pdbx_seq_one_letter_code
_entity_poly.pdbx_strand_id
1 'polypeptide(L)'
;FFTEMGCAACGALSLLSDDHLPASCECDVNGTITQYILQELSGTPAVGMDVVSLDDDADALVVWHCGLAPLSMADADTQPGVTIHSNRKLPLLFEFPLKPGRVTLARLSHATGDLRMVRAGGEMVRGDKPFSGTCGLVRFDRPARDVLDTILSEGLEHHISLTYGDHCAELRALAQMLRLPIL
;
A
#
# COMPACT_ATOMS: atom_id res chain seq x y z
N PHE A 1 -10.60 -8.01 -19.04
CA PHE A 1 -10.09 -6.65 -19.19
C PHE A 1 -8.88 -6.63 -20.15
N PHE A 2 -7.80 -7.34 -19.86
CA PHE A 2 -6.57 -7.34 -20.68
C PHE A 2 -6.81 -7.70 -22.16
N THR A 3 -7.60 -8.74 -22.41
CA THR A 3 -7.86 -9.24 -23.76
C THR A 3 -8.80 -8.34 -24.57
N GLU A 4 -9.76 -7.71 -23.92
CA GLU A 4 -10.78 -6.89 -24.60
C GLU A 4 -10.36 -5.43 -24.71
N MET A 5 -9.72 -4.89 -23.65
CA MET A 5 -9.30 -3.50 -23.61
C MET A 5 -7.88 -3.28 -24.15
N GLY A 6 -7.09 -4.34 -24.28
CA GLY A 6 -5.70 -4.27 -24.74
C GLY A 6 -4.77 -3.51 -23.80
N CYS A 7 -5.15 -3.37 -22.52
CA CYS A 7 -4.35 -2.65 -21.51
C CYS A 7 -4.42 -3.30 -20.13
N ALA A 8 -3.48 -2.95 -19.25
CA ALA A 8 -3.51 -3.32 -17.87
C ALA A 8 -4.52 -2.44 -17.08
N ALA A 9 -5.15 -3.02 -16.07
CA ALA A 9 -6.10 -2.29 -15.22
C ALA A 9 -5.41 -1.29 -14.27
N CYS A 10 -4.12 -1.45 -14.02
CA CYS A 10 -3.39 -0.73 -12.96
C CYS A 10 -3.53 0.79 -13.06
N GLY A 11 -3.38 1.36 -14.26
CA GLY A 11 -3.57 2.81 -14.46
C GLY A 11 -5.00 3.28 -14.17
N ALA A 12 -6.00 2.48 -14.53
CA ALA A 12 -7.40 2.79 -14.20
C ALA A 12 -7.65 2.71 -12.69
N LEU A 13 -7.08 1.70 -12.02
CA LEU A 13 -7.17 1.57 -10.55
C LEU A 13 -6.50 2.75 -9.83
N SER A 14 -5.35 3.22 -10.35
CA SER A 14 -4.67 4.42 -9.85
C SER A 14 -5.57 5.65 -9.91
N LEU A 15 -6.19 5.91 -11.06
CA LEU A 15 -7.07 7.07 -11.26
C LEU A 15 -8.33 6.97 -10.38
N LEU A 16 -8.93 5.78 -10.26
CA LEU A 16 -10.06 5.57 -9.37
C LEU A 16 -9.70 5.88 -7.92
N SER A 17 -8.54 5.41 -7.46
CA SER A 17 -8.08 5.67 -6.10
C SER A 17 -7.80 7.16 -5.87
N ASP A 18 -7.28 7.89 -6.86
CA ASP A 18 -7.14 9.36 -6.80
C ASP A 18 -8.49 10.08 -6.71
N ASP A 19 -9.52 9.55 -7.37
CA ASP A 19 -10.89 10.05 -7.31
C ASP A 19 -11.64 9.57 -6.03
N HIS A 20 -10.92 9.11 -5.01
CA HIS A 20 -11.49 8.59 -3.76
C HIS A 20 -12.44 7.40 -3.97
N LEU A 21 -12.19 6.58 -4.97
CA LEU A 21 -12.86 5.30 -5.19
C LEU A 21 -11.85 4.16 -4.92
N PRO A 22 -11.86 3.56 -3.73
CA PRO A 22 -10.90 2.52 -3.36
C PRO A 22 -10.90 1.37 -4.37
N ALA A 23 -9.74 1.04 -4.89
CA ALA A 23 -9.61 0.05 -5.95
C ALA A 23 -8.36 -0.81 -5.73
N SER A 24 -8.56 -2.13 -5.66
CA SER A 24 -7.48 -3.10 -5.46
C SER A 24 -7.28 -3.99 -6.67
N CYS A 25 -6.05 -4.42 -6.87
CA CYS A 25 -5.70 -5.49 -7.79
C CYS A 25 -6.03 -6.86 -7.18
N GLU A 26 -6.00 -7.91 -8.02
CA GLU A 26 -6.04 -9.33 -7.60
C GLU A 26 -7.29 -9.74 -6.80
N CYS A 27 -8.38 -8.99 -6.94
CA CYS A 27 -9.63 -9.24 -6.19
C CYS A 27 -9.45 -9.18 -4.65
N ASP A 28 -8.51 -8.37 -4.16
CA ASP A 28 -8.27 -8.21 -2.72
C ASP A 28 -9.39 -7.40 -2.05
N VAL A 29 -10.46 -8.10 -1.69
CA VAL A 29 -11.64 -7.50 -1.05
C VAL A 29 -11.27 -6.88 0.31
N ASN A 30 -10.51 -7.59 1.14
CA ASN A 30 -10.09 -7.08 2.44
C ASN A 30 -9.17 -5.86 2.31
N GLY A 31 -8.29 -5.86 1.32
CA GLY A 31 -7.48 -4.69 0.96
C GLY A 31 -8.34 -3.50 0.55
N THR A 32 -9.35 -3.71 -0.31
CA THR A 32 -10.25 -2.64 -0.74
C THR A 32 -11.05 -2.06 0.43
N ILE A 33 -11.59 -2.90 1.32
CA ILE A 33 -12.29 -2.44 2.53
C ILE A 33 -11.32 -1.67 3.44
N THR A 34 -10.08 -2.12 3.57
CA THR A 34 -9.07 -1.42 4.37
C THR A 34 -8.72 -0.07 3.76
N GLN A 35 -8.58 0.02 2.43
CA GLN A 35 -8.37 1.30 1.73
C GLN A 35 -9.55 2.26 1.98
N TYR A 36 -10.79 1.77 1.90
CA TYR A 36 -11.97 2.57 2.21
C TYR A 36 -11.91 3.15 3.63
N ILE A 37 -11.60 2.30 4.63
CA ILE A 37 -11.44 2.73 6.02
C ILE A 37 -10.35 3.82 6.15
N LEU A 38 -9.18 3.58 5.57
CA LEU A 38 -8.07 4.53 5.63
C LEU A 38 -8.43 5.86 4.97
N GLN A 39 -9.12 5.82 3.85
CA GLN A 39 -9.56 7.00 3.10
C GLN A 39 -10.58 7.82 3.89
N GLU A 40 -11.56 7.17 4.53
CA GLU A 40 -12.54 7.85 5.39
C GLU A 40 -11.88 8.49 6.64
N LEU A 41 -10.85 7.85 7.20
CA LEU A 41 -10.13 8.40 8.34
C LEU A 41 -9.21 9.55 7.96
N SER A 42 -8.53 9.45 6.83
CA SER A 42 -7.50 10.43 6.42
C SER A 42 -8.06 11.58 5.58
N GLY A 43 -9.19 11.39 4.91
CA GLY A 43 -9.68 12.32 3.89
C GLY A 43 -8.78 12.39 2.64
N THR A 44 -7.86 11.45 2.47
CA THR A 44 -6.91 11.38 1.35
C THR A 44 -6.95 10.00 0.70
N PRO A 45 -6.49 9.84 -0.56
CA PRO A 45 -6.43 8.53 -1.20
C PRO A 45 -5.68 7.49 -0.39
N ALA A 46 -6.09 6.23 -0.52
CA ALA A 46 -5.39 5.08 0.01
C ALA A 46 -5.04 4.11 -1.12
N VAL A 47 -4.01 3.30 -0.93
CA VAL A 47 -3.52 2.35 -1.95
C VAL A 47 -3.13 1.02 -1.33
N GLY A 48 -3.38 -0.08 -2.06
CA GLY A 48 -2.83 -1.39 -1.75
C GLY A 48 -1.40 -1.53 -2.28
N MET A 49 -0.50 -2.01 -1.45
CA MET A 49 0.92 -2.21 -1.78
C MET A 49 1.35 -3.61 -1.31
N ASP A 50 2.38 -4.14 -1.95
CA ASP A 50 3.05 -5.37 -1.53
C ASP A 50 4.25 -5.03 -0.64
N VAL A 51 4.43 -5.73 0.47
CA VAL A 51 5.70 -5.72 1.20
C VAL A 51 6.64 -6.69 0.49
N VAL A 52 7.71 -6.20 -0.14
CA VAL A 52 8.52 -7.01 -1.06
C VAL A 52 9.95 -7.27 -0.62
N SER A 53 10.57 -6.38 0.13
CA SER A 53 11.94 -6.60 0.60
C SER A 53 12.28 -5.74 1.81
N LEU A 54 13.30 -6.17 2.53
CA LEU A 54 13.95 -5.42 3.60
C LEU A 54 15.18 -4.71 3.04
N ASP A 55 15.32 -3.44 3.38
CA ASP A 55 16.53 -2.64 3.22
C ASP A 55 17.15 -2.44 4.61
N ASP A 56 18.16 -3.26 4.92
CA ASP A 56 18.83 -3.22 6.23
C ASP A 56 19.60 -1.91 6.45
N ASP A 57 20.17 -1.32 5.39
CA ASP A 57 20.97 -0.10 5.49
C ASP A 57 20.07 1.11 5.80
N ALA A 58 18.88 1.13 5.24
CA ALA A 58 17.90 2.19 5.48
C ALA A 58 17.03 1.95 6.72
N ASP A 59 17.07 0.76 7.32
CA ASP A 59 16.12 0.27 8.33
C ASP A 59 14.67 0.46 7.84
N ALA A 60 14.38 -0.04 6.65
CA ALA A 60 13.10 0.18 5.97
C ALA A 60 12.61 -1.09 5.27
N LEU A 61 11.29 -1.19 5.07
CA LEU A 61 10.72 -2.16 4.14
C LEU A 61 10.35 -1.47 2.83
N VAL A 62 10.66 -2.12 1.72
CA VAL A 62 10.21 -1.70 0.40
C VAL A 62 8.76 -2.12 0.23
N VAL A 63 7.91 -1.13 -0.05
CA VAL A 63 6.54 -1.35 -0.51
C VAL A 63 6.46 -1.08 -2.00
N TRP A 64 5.77 -1.93 -2.71
CA TRP A 64 5.73 -1.89 -4.18
C TRP A 64 4.38 -2.35 -4.71
N HIS A 65 4.00 -1.84 -5.86
CA HIS A 65 3.00 -2.46 -6.72
C HIS A 65 3.26 -2.12 -8.18
N CYS A 66 2.66 -2.88 -9.09
CA CYS A 66 2.89 -2.77 -10.53
C CYS A 66 2.41 -1.47 -11.21
N GLY A 67 2.13 -0.40 -10.46
CA GLY A 67 1.81 0.92 -11.00
C GLY A 67 0.36 1.36 -10.80
N LEU A 68 -0.23 1.00 -9.67
CA LEU A 68 -1.60 1.37 -9.31
C LEU A 68 -1.70 2.45 -8.22
N ALA A 69 -0.58 2.94 -7.68
CA ALA A 69 -0.68 4.01 -6.68
C ALA A 69 -1.27 5.29 -7.28
N PRO A 70 -2.09 6.05 -6.52
CA PRO A 70 -2.61 7.34 -6.91
C PRO A 70 -1.52 8.30 -7.34
N LEU A 71 -1.72 9.05 -8.42
CA LEU A 71 -0.75 10.05 -8.91
C LEU A 71 -0.47 11.14 -7.87
N SER A 72 -1.45 11.48 -7.03
CA SER A 72 -1.29 12.41 -5.90
C SER A 72 -0.29 11.94 -4.84
N MET A 73 0.07 10.65 -4.85
CA MET A 73 1.10 10.08 -3.97
C MET A 73 2.52 10.11 -4.58
N ALA A 74 2.68 10.60 -5.81
CA ALA A 74 4.01 10.72 -6.43
C ALA A 74 4.89 11.72 -5.68
N ASP A 75 6.19 11.44 -5.62
CA ASP A 75 7.17 12.41 -5.11
C ASP A 75 7.22 13.62 -6.04
N ALA A 76 7.00 14.81 -5.49
CA ALA A 76 6.96 16.06 -6.25
C ALA A 76 8.28 16.43 -6.95
N ASP A 77 9.40 15.86 -6.50
CA ASP A 77 10.72 16.05 -7.12
C ASP A 77 10.96 15.10 -8.29
N THR A 78 9.99 14.22 -8.60
CA THR A 78 10.05 13.29 -9.72
C THR A 78 8.89 13.52 -10.69
N GLN A 79 9.12 13.28 -11.97
CA GLN A 79 8.04 13.27 -12.94
C GLN A 79 7.48 11.86 -13.07
N PRO A 80 6.19 11.62 -12.76
CA PRO A 80 5.58 10.32 -12.99
C PRO A 80 5.70 9.89 -14.45
N GLY A 81 6.16 8.66 -14.64
CA GLY A 81 6.24 8.03 -15.95
C GLY A 81 5.06 7.11 -16.23
N VAL A 82 4.97 6.64 -17.46
CA VAL A 82 4.05 5.61 -17.91
C VAL A 82 4.85 4.46 -18.52
N THR A 83 4.51 3.24 -18.13
CA THR A 83 5.22 2.05 -18.58
C THR A 83 4.26 0.89 -18.93
N ILE A 84 4.84 -0.23 -19.33
CA ILE A 84 4.10 -1.46 -19.65
C ILE A 84 4.20 -2.47 -18.52
N HIS A 85 3.16 -3.25 -18.34
CA HIS A 85 3.12 -4.32 -17.35
C HIS A 85 4.17 -5.39 -17.66
N SER A 86 5.08 -5.67 -16.72
CA SER A 86 6.20 -6.59 -16.91
C SER A 86 5.79 -7.97 -17.40
N ASN A 87 4.73 -8.55 -16.85
CA ASN A 87 4.24 -9.88 -17.20
C ASN A 87 3.28 -9.87 -18.40
N ARG A 88 2.34 -8.90 -18.45
CA ARG A 88 1.28 -8.85 -19.47
C ARG A 88 1.74 -8.22 -20.79
N LYS A 89 2.86 -7.45 -20.76
CA LYS A 89 3.39 -6.70 -21.90
C LYS A 89 2.39 -5.72 -22.52
N LEU A 90 1.49 -5.19 -21.68
CA LEU A 90 0.43 -4.27 -22.06
C LEU A 90 0.55 -2.95 -21.27
N PRO A 91 0.19 -1.79 -21.86
CA PRO A 91 0.00 -0.58 -21.09
C PRO A 91 -1.27 -0.73 -20.25
N LEU A 92 -1.62 0.04 -19.31
CA LEU A 92 -1.08 1.28 -18.82
C LEU A 92 -0.70 1.10 -17.36
N LEU A 93 0.50 1.48 -16.98
CA LEU A 93 1.00 1.50 -15.60
C LEU A 93 1.60 2.85 -15.34
N PHE A 94 1.40 3.39 -14.14
CA PHE A 94 2.19 4.53 -13.70
C PHE A 94 3.49 4.07 -13.04
N GLU A 95 4.52 4.90 -13.17
CA GLU A 95 5.85 4.62 -12.63
C GLU A 95 6.40 5.85 -11.93
N PHE A 96 6.48 5.76 -10.59
CA PHE A 96 7.04 6.82 -9.75
C PHE A 96 7.38 6.30 -8.35
N PRO A 97 8.33 6.94 -7.64
CA PRO A 97 8.50 6.75 -6.21
C PRO A 97 7.41 7.47 -5.43
N LEU A 98 6.98 6.87 -4.31
CA LEU A 98 6.04 7.51 -3.39
C LEU A 98 6.68 8.69 -2.69
N LYS A 99 5.92 9.78 -2.50
CA LYS A 99 6.39 11.00 -1.82
C LYS A 99 6.78 10.74 -0.37
N PRO A 100 7.80 11.40 0.17
CA PRO A 100 8.14 11.28 1.59
C PRO A 100 7.04 11.86 2.48
N GLY A 101 6.95 11.33 3.71
CA GLY A 101 6.03 11.80 4.73
C GLY A 101 5.52 10.71 5.64
N ARG A 102 4.82 11.12 6.70
CA ARG A 102 4.19 10.20 7.65
C ARG A 102 3.14 9.35 6.96
N VAL A 103 3.14 8.04 7.24
CA VAL A 103 2.20 7.08 6.65
C VAL A 103 1.62 6.16 7.72
N THR A 104 0.41 5.73 7.48
CA THR A 104 -0.25 4.64 8.21
C THR A 104 -0.49 3.50 7.25
N LEU A 105 -0.07 2.31 7.67
CA LEU A 105 -0.32 1.06 6.97
C LEU A 105 -1.32 0.25 7.76
N ALA A 106 -2.26 -0.38 7.08
CA ALA A 106 -3.26 -1.22 7.73
C ALA A 106 -3.73 -2.36 6.83
N ARG A 107 -4.29 -3.38 7.46
CA ARG A 107 -4.99 -4.46 6.78
C ARG A 107 -6.06 -5.09 7.68
N LEU A 108 -7.21 -5.34 7.10
CA LEU A 108 -8.15 -6.33 7.63
C LEU A 108 -7.63 -7.71 7.21
N SER A 109 -6.95 -8.38 8.13
CA SER A 109 -6.30 -9.66 7.90
C SER A 109 -7.20 -10.82 8.31
N HIS A 110 -7.22 -11.86 7.50
CA HIS A 110 -7.89 -13.13 7.79
C HIS A 110 -6.90 -14.31 7.79
N ALA A 111 -5.61 -14.02 7.86
CA ALA A 111 -4.53 -14.99 7.71
C ALA A 111 -4.58 -16.14 8.74
N THR A 112 -5.07 -15.87 9.95
CA THR A 112 -5.16 -16.87 11.03
C THR A 112 -6.55 -17.50 11.20
N GLY A 113 -7.47 -17.26 10.25
CA GLY A 113 -8.84 -17.75 10.29
C GLY A 113 -9.85 -16.78 10.91
N ASP A 114 -9.43 -15.94 11.83
CA ASP A 114 -10.27 -14.88 12.41
C ASP A 114 -9.90 -13.52 11.84
N LEU A 115 -10.91 -12.69 11.61
CA LEU A 115 -10.70 -11.32 11.12
C LEU A 115 -10.08 -10.47 12.23
N ARG A 116 -8.98 -9.79 11.89
CA ARG A 116 -8.30 -8.85 12.80
C ARG A 116 -7.86 -7.59 12.06
N MET A 117 -7.66 -6.52 12.80
CA MET A 117 -7.04 -5.29 12.29
C MET A 117 -5.53 -5.36 12.51
N VAL A 118 -4.77 -5.29 11.43
CA VAL A 118 -3.31 -5.10 11.47
C VAL A 118 -3.03 -3.65 11.16
N ARG A 119 -2.11 -3.01 11.89
CA ARG A 119 -1.71 -1.63 11.65
C ARG A 119 -0.25 -1.39 11.97
N ALA A 120 0.35 -0.43 11.28
CA ALA A 120 1.68 0.08 11.58
C ALA A 120 1.77 1.56 11.17
N GLY A 121 2.56 2.33 11.91
CA GLY A 121 2.96 3.69 11.57
C GLY A 121 4.41 3.73 11.11
N GLY A 122 4.74 4.71 10.28
CA GLY A 122 6.10 4.92 9.79
C GLY A 122 6.23 6.19 8.96
N GLU A 123 7.43 6.40 8.46
CA GLU A 123 7.76 7.47 7.52
C GLU A 123 8.10 6.88 6.16
N MET A 124 7.41 7.33 5.12
CA MET A 124 7.86 7.13 3.75
C MET A 124 9.11 7.98 3.54
N VAL A 125 10.23 7.34 3.26
CA VAL A 125 11.50 8.03 3.07
C VAL A 125 11.91 8.00 1.60
N ARG A 126 12.68 9.01 1.18
CA ARG A 126 13.28 9.00 -0.15
C ARG A 126 14.35 7.94 -0.25
N GLY A 127 14.37 7.24 -1.35
CA GLY A 127 15.37 6.25 -1.68
C GLY A 127 15.30 5.89 -3.15
N ASP A 128 16.21 5.04 -3.57
CA ASP A 128 16.19 4.52 -4.92
C ASP A 128 14.90 3.72 -5.17
N LYS A 129 14.39 3.81 -6.39
CA LYS A 129 13.26 2.99 -6.83
C LYS A 129 13.80 1.65 -7.35
N PRO A 130 13.78 0.57 -6.54
CA PRO A 130 14.43 -0.68 -6.91
C PRO A 130 13.64 -1.47 -7.98
N PHE A 131 12.36 -1.14 -8.17
CA PHE A 131 11.46 -1.86 -9.09
C PHE A 131 10.73 -0.89 -10.01
N SER A 132 10.34 -1.37 -11.18
CA SER A 132 9.41 -0.67 -12.08
C SER A 132 8.01 -0.60 -11.46
N GLY A 133 7.22 0.42 -11.80
CA GLY A 133 5.91 0.68 -11.22
C GLY A 133 5.97 1.70 -10.09
N THR A 134 5.10 1.56 -9.10
CA THR A 134 5.05 2.45 -7.94
C THR A 134 5.71 1.79 -6.73
N CYS A 135 6.57 2.52 -6.05
CA CYS A 135 7.43 1.95 -5.02
C CYS A 135 7.78 3.00 -3.95
N GLY A 136 8.01 2.56 -2.74
CA GLY A 136 8.45 3.41 -1.64
C GLY A 136 9.22 2.65 -0.59
N LEU A 137 9.98 3.38 0.23
CA LEU A 137 10.68 2.87 1.40
C LEU A 137 9.98 3.36 2.65
N VAL A 138 9.49 2.44 3.48
CA VAL A 138 8.85 2.77 4.75
C VAL A 138 9.79 2.44 5.90
N ARG A 139 10.21 3.47 6.61
CA ARG A 139 10.86 3.35 7.91
C ARG A 139 9.78 3.36 8.98
N PHE A 140 9.59 2.23 9.65
CA PHE A 140 8.55 2.07 10.65
C PHE A 140 8.92 2.70 11.99
N ASP A 141 7.93 2.87 12.87
CA ASP A 141 8.14 3.30 14.27
C ASP A 141 8.83 2.22 15.13
N ARG A 142 9.09 1.07 14.56
CA ARG A 142 9.86 -0.06 15.09
C ARG A 142 10.93 -0.45 14.07
N PRO A 143 12.02 -1.13 14.48
CA PRO A 143 12.98 -1.64 13.52
C PRO A 143 12.30 -2.44 12.39
N ALA A 144 12.70 -2.19 11.15
CA ALA A 144 12.05 -2.82 9.98
C ALA A 144 12.15 -4.35 10.02
N ARG A 145 13.26 -4.88 10.57
CA ARG A 145 13.44 -6.31 10.79
C ARG A 145 12.39 -6.89 11.74
N ASP A 146 12.10 -6.20 12.85
CA ASP A 146 11.07 -6.66 13.80
C ASP A 146 9.67 -6.65 13.17
N VAL A 147 9.40 -5.70 12.28
CA VAL A 147 8.15 -5.65 11.52
C VAL A 147 8.08 -6.84 10.55
N LEU A 148 9.15 -7.11 9.80
CA LEU A 148 9.22 -8.26 8.90
C LEU A 148 9.06 -9.58 9.67
N ASP A 149 9.76 -9.74 10.79
CA ASP A 149 9.65 -10.93 11.63
C ASP A 149 8.23 -11.11 12.17
N THR A 150 7.54 -10.00 12.50
CA THR A 150 6.11 -10.03 12.87
C THR A 150 5.24 -10.50 11.71
N ILE A 151 5.44 -9.96 10.50
CA ILE A 151 4.69 -10.38 9.30
C ILE A 151 4.86 -11.90 9.08
N LEU A 152 6.07 -12.39 9.17
CA LEU A 152 6.39 -13.81 8.93
C LEU A 152 5.84 -14.72 10.03
N SER A 153 6.05 -14.37 11.31
CA SER A 153 5.61 -15.20 12.45
C SER A 153 4.09 -15.25 12.61
N GLU A 154 3.42 -14.16 12.27
CA GLU A 154 1.96 -14.07 12.30
C GLU A 154 1.30 -14.57 11.00
N GLY A 155 2.09 -14.95 10.01
CA GLY A 155 1.61 -15.43 8.70
C GLY A 155 0.75 -14.42 7.97
N LEU A 156 1.07 -13.11 8.09
CA LEU A 156 0.29 -12.05 7.47
C LEU A 156 0.41 -12.10 5.95
N GLU A 157 -0.62 -11.60 5.30
CA GLU A 157 -0.61 -11.36 3.87
C GLU A 157 0.47 -10.31 3.52
N HIS A 158 1.08 -10.43 2.34
CA HIS A 158 2.05 -9.44 1.85
C HIS A 158 1.38 -8.14 1.36
N HIS A 159 0.09 -8.18 1.01
CA HIS A 159 -0.68 -6.99 0.69
C HIS A 159 -0.97 -6.18 1.94
N ILE A 160 -0.69 -4.90 1.89
CA ILE A 160 -0.98 -3.92 2.94
C ILE A 160 -1.58 -2.66 2.31
N SER A 161 -2.57 -2.05 2.95
CA SER A 161 -3.10 -0.76 2.50
C SER A 161 -2.37 0.37 3.19
N LEU A 162 -2.12 1.46 2.46
CA LEU A 162 -1.35 2.61 2.91
C LEU A 162 -2.10 3.92 2.62
N THR A 163 -2.04 4.87 3.56
CA THR A 163 -2.42 6.27 3.37
C THR A 163 -1.42 7.20 4.05
N TYR A 164 -1.41 8.46 3.68
CA TYR A 164 -0.59 9.48 4.35
C TYR A 164 -1.28 10.00 5.62
N GLY A 165 -0.47 10.35 6.62
CA GLY A 165 -0.90 10.76 7.95
C GLY A 165 -0.70 9.69 9.02
N ASP A 166 -0.94 10.06 10.29
CA ASP A 166 -0.93 9.14 11.43
C ASP A 166 -2.35 8.88 11.91
N HIS A 167 -2.86 7.70 11.58
CA HIS A 167 -4.23 7.26 11.89
C HIS A 167 -4.25 5.98 12.74
N CYS A 168 -3.12 5.66 13.37
CA CYS A 168 -3.01 4.47 14.20
C CYS A 168 -3.95 4.46 15.41
N ALA A 169 -4.21 5.64 15.98
CA ALA A 169 -5.13 5.77 17.12
C ALA A 169 -6.59 5.55 16.71
N GLU A 170 -7.00 6.13 15.57
CA GLU A 170 -8.34 6.00 15.00
C GLU A 170 -8.62 4.55 14.58
N LEU A 171 -7.65 3.87 13.94
CA LEU A 171 -7.77 2.45 13.61
C LEU A 171 -7.95 1.58 14.86
N ARG A 172 -7.22 1.89 15.94
CA ARG A 172 -7.39 1.21 17.23
C ARG A 172 -8.80 1.40 17.77
N ALA A 173 -9.30 2.64 17.78
CA ALA A 173 -10.66 2.93 18.25
C ALA A 173 -11.71 2.21 17.41
N LEU A 174 -11.56 2.22 16.08
CA LEU A 174 -12.45 1.50 15.17
C LEU A 174 -12.43 -0.02 15.43
N ALA A 175 -11.25 -0.62 15.58
CA ALA A 175 -11.12 -2.04 15.89
C ALA A 175 -11.85 -2.41 17.22
N GLN A 176 -11.71 -1.55 18.25
CA GLN A 176 -12.43 -1.74 19.52
C GLN A 176 -13.95 -1.67 19.33
N MET A 177 -14.45 -0.68 18.56
CA MET A 177 -15.88 -0.55 18.27
C MET A 177 -16.43 -1.77 17.51
N LEU A 178 -15.65 -2.31 16.59
CA LEU A 178 -15.99 -3.50 15.80
C LEU A 178 -15.70 -4.81 16.54
N ARG A 179 -15.09 -4.75 17.73
CA ARG A 179 -14.64 -5.91 18.53
C ARG A 179 -13.65 -6.79 17.75
N LEU A 180 -12.83 -6.20 16.93
CA LEU A 180 -11.76 -6.89 16.21
C LEU A 180 -10.49 -6.95 17.07
N PRO A 181 -9.80 -8.10 17.12
CA PRO A 181 -8.42 -8.14 17.59
C PRO A 181 -7.55 -7.17 16.79
N ILE A 182 -6.56 -6.58 17.45
CA ILE A 182 -5.63 -5.63 16.79
C ILE A 182 -4.18 -6.05 17.01
N LEU A 183 -3.39 -5.96 15.96
CA LEU A 183 -1.96 -6.19 15.91
C LEU A 183 -1.25 -4.90 15.49
#